data_cc19436ef2a68cefa8bdc372d175788b
#
_entry.id   cc19436ef2a68cefa8bdc372d175788b
#
_cell.length_a   1.000
_cell.length_b   1.000
_cell.length_c   1.000
_cell.angle_alpha   90.00
_cell.angle_beta   90.00
_cell.angle_gamma   90.00
#
_symmetry.space_group_name_H-M   'P 1'
#
loop_
_entity.id
_entity.type
_entity.pdbx_description
1 polymer ?
#
loop_
_entity_poly.entity_id
_entity_poly.type
_entity_poly.pdbx_seq_one_letter_code
_entity_poly.pdbx_strand_id
1 'polypeptide(L)'
;MNRFPCLIRSSSPSGETRYALGDPLVDGYLAFVAGRCRPNTVRATAHDLKTFFTVVDKAPVEVVAADVFDFLAHQRGDRTVVRIVDGESGLAPATIARRLSTVSGFYAYLVARGDAGVDANPVPRGLATRKGGGRQTRTVPLVRVRKRLPQILTPAEVDALFGALRTARDRAMVAAMVFGGLRRCEVLGLRLGDIWVGDRSLFIEEGKGGHQRVVPISHQFFTAVGDYLHDERPRCDHDSVFVALKGPRRGRPLSADGVDEILTGARRRAGLDRGTCHELRHTCLTRLREAGMALEAVQAQAGHRSIESTRVYLHLTNDWLADEYLRASAAIDADQAAVAEMLAIQDTVTR
;
A
#
# COMPACT_ATOMS: atom_id res chain seq x y z
N MET A 1 22.57 7.40 -31.73
CA MET A 1 21.47 8.06 -31.01
C MET A 1 20.46 6.98 -30.61
N ASN A 2 20.23 6.79 -29.31
CA ASN A 2 19.19 5.85 -28.87
C ASN A 2 17.82 6.41 -29.26
N ARG A 3 17.05 5.64 -30.03
CA ARG A 3 15.71 6.06 -30.50
C ARG A 3 14.75 6.14 -29.31
N PHE A 4 14.02 7.25 -29.15
CA PHE A 4 12.94 7.40 -28.15
C PHE A 4 11.80 6.39 -28.41
N PRO A 5 11.23 5.77 -27.36
CA PRO A 5 11.61 5.82 -25.95
C PRO A 5 12.68 4.77 -25.57
N CYS A 6 13.84 5.21 -25.10
CA CYS A 6 14.89 4.32 -24.61
C CYS A 6 15.14 4.55 -23.11
N LEU A 7 14.91 3.52 -22.27
CA LEU A 7 15.12 3.66 -20.83
C LEU A 7 16.61 3.68 -20.49
N ILE A 8 17.09 4.85 -20.08
CA ILE A 8 18.45 5.09 -19.63
C ILE A 8 18.43 5.16 -18.10
N ARG A 9 19.29 4.37 -17.48
CA ARG A 9 19.52 4.41 -16.04
C ARG A 9 20.92 4.91 -15.78
N SER A 10 21.04 5.98 -15.00
CA SER A 10 22.32 6.53 -14.56
C SER A 10 22.33 6.67 -13.04
N SER A 11 23.53 6.71 -12.45
CA SER A 11 23.69 7.02 -11.02
C SER A 11 24.31 8.39 -10.90
N SER A 12 23.74 9.26 -10.03
CA SER A 12 24.37 10.53 -9.72
C SER A 12 25.64 10.33 -8.86
N PRO A 13 26.51 11.31 -8.74
CA PRO A 13 27.64 11.26 -7.82
C PRO A 13 27.24 11.00 -6.35
N SER A 14 26.02 11.38 -5.98
CA SER A 14 25.40 11.12 -4.67
C SER A 14 24.84 9.71 -4.51
N GLY A 15 24.98 8.82 -5.53
CA GLY A 15 24.46 7.45 -5.52
C GLY A 15 22.97 7.31 -5.86
N GLU A 16 22.27 8.42 -6.15
CA GLU A 16 20.87 8.37 -6.55
C GLU A 16 20.71 7.84 -7.97
N THR A 17 19.75 6.93 -8.15
CA THR A 17 19.40 6.43 -9.48
C THR A 17 18.49 7.41 -10.22
N ARG A 18 18.91 7.84 -11.39
CA ARG A 18 18.13 8.67 -12.31
C ARG A 18 17.66 7.86 -13.51
N TYR A 19 16.50 8.23 -14.02
CA TYR A 19 15.90 7.62 -15.19
C TYR A 19 15.66 8.68 -16.27
N ALA A 20 15.93 8.35 -17.54
CA ALA A 20 15.64 9.16 -18.71
C ALA A 20 15.07 8.26 -19.81
N LEU A 21 14.33 8.84 -20.75
CA LEU A 21 13.77 8.13 -21.91
C LEU A 21 14.28 8.67 -23.25
N GLY A 22 15.08 9.75 -23.23
CA GLY A 22 15.69 10.34 -24.41
C GLY A 22 14.83 11.42 -25.09
N ASP A 23 13.80 11.92 -24.43
CA ASP A 23 13.01 13.07 -24.85
C ASP A 23 13.05 14.12 -23.74
N PRO A 24 13.36 15.42 -24.07
CA PRO A 24 13.54 16.47 -23.06
C PRO A 24 12.32 16.74 -22.18
N LEU A 25 11.10 16.62 -22.71
CA LEU A 25 9.85 16.83 -21.95
C LEU A 25 9.62 15.70 -20.96
N VAL A 26 9.83 14.45 -21.40
CA VAL A 26 9.70 13.28 -20.56
C VAL A 26 10.78 13.24 -19.49
N ASP A 27 12.01 13.53 -19.85
CA ASP A 27 13.16 13.53 -18.93
C ASP A 27 13.03 14.66 -17.89
N GLY A 28 12.53 15.84 -18.30
CA GLY A 28 12.17 16.93 -17.40
C GLY A 28 11.09 16.54 -16.39
N TYR A 29 10.06 15.80 -16.84
CA TYR A 29 9.03 15.28 -15.93
C TYR A 29 9.59 14.24 -14.96
N LEU A 30 10.44 13.31 -15.43
CA LEU A 30 11.07 12.33 -14.56
C LEU A 30 11.96 12.99 -13.50
N ALA A 31 12.68 14.04 -13.86
CA ALA A 31 13.45 14.85 -12.91
C ALA A 31 12.54 15.55 -11.88
N PHE A 32 11.42 16.13 -12.32
CA PHE A 32 10.41 16.73 -11.44
C PHE A 32 9.82 15.69 -10.45
N VAL A 33 9.49 14.49 -10.94
CA VAL A 33 8.99 13.39 -10.09
C VAL A 33 10.07 12.92 -9.10
N ALA A 34 11.33 12.87 -9.53
CA ALA A 34 12.46 12.48 -8.68
C ALA A 34 12.66 13.42 -7.48
N GLY A 35 12.44 14.73 -7.67
CA GLY A 35 12.54 15.71 -6.58
C GLY A 35 11.47 15.61 -5.50
N ARG A 36 10.38 14.86 -5.72
CA ARG A 36 9.23 14.80 -4.79
C ARG A 36 8.72 13.40 -4.46
N CYS A 37 9.21 12.38 -5.13
CA CYS A 37 8.74 11.01 -4.99
C CYS A 37 9.87 10.06 -4.62
N ARG A 38 9.53 8.93 -4.00
CA ARG A 38 10.50 7.88 -3.69
C ARG A 38 11.05 7.21 -4.96
N PRO A 39 12.28 6.66 -4.93
CA PRO A 39 12.94 6.05 -6.09
C PRO A 39 12.10 5.00 -6.83
N ASN A 40 11.33 4.18 -6.10
CA ASN A 40 10.45 3.19 -6.71
C ASN A 40 9.29 3.80 -7.51
N THR A 41 8.79 4.97 -7.08
CA THR A 41 7.75 5.70 -7.83
C THR A 41 8.33 6.25 -9.12
N VAL A 42 9.53 6.84 -9.09
CA VAL A 42 10.24 7.34 -10.27
C VAL A 42 10.48 6.21 -11.28
N ARG A 43 10.98 5.06 -10.79
CA ARG A 43 11.18 3.86 -11.61
C ARG A 43 9.89 3.41 -12.28
N ALA A 44 8.80 3.29 -11.52
CA ALA A 44 7.50 2.87 -12.04
C ALA A 44 6.98 3.86 -13.09
N THR A 45 7.09 5.18 -12.83
CA THR A 45 6.73 6.25 -13.76
C THR A 45 7.52 6.14 -15.07
N ALA A 46 8.84 5.94 -15.00
CA ALA A 46 9.70 5.79 -16.18
C ALA A 46 9.31 4.56 -17.03
N HIS A 47 9.05 3.42 -16.38
CA HIS A 47 8.60 2.22 -17.08
C HIS A 47 7.21 2.36 -17.71
N ASP A 48 6.29 3.04 -17.04
CA ASP A 48 4.94 3.26 -17.57
C ASP A 48 4.96 4.18 -18.79
N LEU A 49 5.73 5.29 -18.73
CA LEU A 49 5.89 6.20 -19.86
C LEU A 49 6.63 5.53 -21.02
N LYS A 50 7.68 4.74 -20.74
CA LYS A 50 8.34 3.92 -21.78
C LYS A 50 7.31 3.04 -22.49
N THR A 51 6.49 2.29 -21.74
CA THR A 51 5.49 1.41 -22.32
C THR A 51 4.47 2.20 -23.16
N PHE A 52 4.03 3.35 -22.69
CA PHE A 52 3.08 4.19 -23.41
C PHE A 52 3.66 4.67 -24.74
N PHE A 53 4.82 5.30 -24.73
CA PHE A 53 5.44 5.82 -25.95
C PHE A 53 5.98 4.73 -26.89
N THR A 54 6.28 3.52 -26.39
CA THR A 54 6.59 2.38 -27.24
C THR A 54 5.37 1.92 -28.06
N VAL A 55 4.17 1.98 -27.47
CA VAL A 55 2.93 1.56 -28.15
C VAL A 55 2.40 2.66 -29.06
N VAL A 56 2.41 3.92 -28.60
CA VAL A 56 1.87 5.05 -29.35
C VAL A 56 2.79 5.50 -30.49
N ASP A 57 4.10 5.35 -30.33
CA ASP A 57 5.17 5.67 -31.31
C ASP A 57 5.04 7.10 -31.90
N LYS A 58 4.72 8.09 -31.04
CA LYS A 58 4.60 9.52 -31.36
C LYS A 58 5.42 10.36 -30.42
N ALA A 59 5.81 11.56 -30.88
CA ALA A 59 6.38 12.57 -29.99
C ALA A 59 5.35 13.02 -28.94
N PRO A 60 5.78 13.40 -27.71
CA PRO A 60 4.86 13.79 -26.64
C PRO A 60 3.84 14.86 -27.01
N VAL A 61 4.21 15.81 -27.85
CA VAL A 61 3.34 16.93 -28.28
C VAL A 61 2.30 16.55 -29.33
N GLU A 62 2.48 15.41 -30.00
CA GLU A 62 1.61 14.93 -31.09
C GLU A 62 0.51 13.98 -30.59
N VAL A 63 0.57 13.60 -29.32
CA VAL A 63 -0.38 12.65 -28.75
C VAL A 63 -1.75 13.28 -28.55
N VAL A 64 -2.76 12.61 -29.06
CA VAL A 64 -4.17 13.01 -28.94
C VAL A 64 -4.98 11.96 -28.16
N ALA A 65 -6.23 12.29 -27.83
CA ALA A 65 -7.10 11.39 -27.06
C ALA A 65 -7.32 10.02 -27.76
N ALA A 66 -7.34 9.97 -29.10
CA ALA A 66 -7.46 8.73 -29.85
C ALA A 66 -6.31 7.76 -29.53
N ASP A 67 -5.09 8.24 -29.45
CA ASP A 67 -3.91 7.41 -29.12
C ASP A 67 -4.01 6.78 -27.73
N VAL A 68 -4.66 7.48 -26.78
CA VAL A 68 -4.92 6.94 -25.44
C VAL A 68 -5.92 5.78 -25.50
N PHE A 69 -6.94 5.86 -26.35
CA PHE A 69 -7.89 4.76 -26.56
C PHE A 69 -7.23 3.57 -27.24
N ASP A 70 -6.36 3.81 -28.25
CA ASP A 70 -5.59 2.75 -28.91
C ASP A 70 -4.63 2.07 -27.94
N PHE A 71 -3.94 2.85 -27.09
CA PHE A 71 -3.14 2.30 -26.00
C PHE A 71 -3.95 1.44 -25.03
N LEU A 72 -5.17 1.87 -24.66
CA LEU A 72 -6.07 1.08 -23.82
C LEU A 72 -6.48 -0.24 -24.49
N ALA A 73 -6.81 -0.19 -25.79
CA ALA A 73 -7.16 -1.37 -26.57
C ALA A 73 -5.98 -2.36 -26.62
N HIS A 74 -4.77 -1.85 -26.89
CA HIS A 74 -3.54 -2.64 -26.88
C HIS A 74 -3.31 -3.32 -25.52
N GLN A 75 -3.44 -2.59 -24.41
CA GLN A 75 -3.23 -3.14 -23.07
C GLN A 75 -4.26 -4.21 -22.67
N ARG A 76 -5.47 -4.14 -23.22
CA ARG A 76 -6.54 -5.14 -23.02
C ARG A 76 -6.38 -6.34 -23.93
N GLY A 77 -5.85 -6.13 -25.11
CA GLY A 77 -5.70 -7.15 -26.17
C GLY A 77 -4.37 -7.87 -26.16
N ASP A 78 -3.45 -7.58 -25.22
CA ASP A 78 -2.15 -8.27 -25.13
C ASP A 78 -2.34 -9.73 -24.73
N ARG A 79 -2.40 -10.58 -25.76
CA ARG A 79 -2.61 -12.03 -25.63
C ARG A 79 -1.39 -12.77 -25.08
N THR A 80 -0.24 -12.11 -24.95
CA THR A 80 0.96 -12.71 -24.35
C THR A 80 0.85 -12.84 -22.83
N VAL A 81 -0.07 -12.06 -22.22
CA VAL A 81 -0.33 -12.06 -20.79
C VAL A 81 -1.70 -12.70 -20.52
N VAL A 82 -1.71 -13.92 -20.02
CA VAL A 82 -2.90 -14.62 -19.55
C VAL A 82 -3.01 -14.45 -18.03
N ARG A 83 -4.14 -13.94 -17.56
CA ARG A 83 -4.38 -13.80 -16.12
C ARG A 83 -4.74 -15.15 -15.51
N ILE A 84 -3.98 -15.57 -14.50
CA ILE A 84 -4.16 -16.85 -13.82
C ILE A 84 -5.53 -16.94 -13.12
N VAL A 85 -6.09 -15.77 -12.70
CA VAL A 85 -7.31 -15.73 -11.88
C VAL A 85 -8.59 -15.98 -12.67
N ASP A 86 -8.66 -15.53 -13.92
CA ASP A 86 -9.90 -15.57 -14.74
C ASP A 86 -9.65 -16.09 -16.17
N GLY A 87 -8.43 -16.44 -16.51
CA GLY A 87 -8.06 -16.95 -17.84
C GLY A 87 -8.18 -15.91 -18.97
N GLU A 88 -8.53 -14.64 -18.66
CA GLU A 88 -8.60 -13.59 -19.68
C GLU A 88 -7.20 -13.14 -20.12
N SER A 89 -7.05 -12.82 -21.40
CA SER A 89 -5.84 -12.22 -21.94
C SER A 89 -5.75 -10.74 -21.59
N GLY A 90 -4.51 -10.21 -21.55
CA GLY A 90 -4.23 -8.80 -21.31
C GLY A 90 -3.94 -8.48 -19.84
N LEU A 91 -3.65 -7.21 -19.60
CA LEU A 91 -3.23 -6.73 -18.28
C LEU A 91 -4.41 -6.55 -17.33
N ALA A 92 -4.15 -6.72 -16.04
CA ALA A 92 -5.13 -6.45 -15.00
C ALA A 92 -5.63 -4.99 -15.05
N PRO A 93 -6.94 -4.73 -14.88
CA PRO A 93 -7.51 -3.37 -14.92
C PRO A 93 -6.81 -2.37 -13.99
N ALA A 94 -6.34 -2.80 -12.81
CA ALA A 94 -5.59 -1.95 -11.89
C ALA A 94 -4.24 -1.49 -12.46
N THR A 95 -3.55 -2.37 -13.21
CA THR A 95 -2.29 -2.03 -13.90
C THR A 95 -2.53 -1.01 -15.00
N ILE A 96 -3.57 -1.21 -15.82
CA ILE A 96 -3.95 -0.29 -16.88
C ILE A 96 -4.32 1.09 -16.30
N ALA A 97 -5.18 1.12 -15.26
CA ALA A 97 -5.56 2.36 -14.59
C ALA A 97 -4.36 3.11 -14.00
N ARG A 98 -3.39 2.40 -13.40
CA ARG A 98 -2.16 2.98 -12.88
C ARG A 98 -1.33 3.61 -14.00
N ARG A 99 -1.13 2.91 -15.13
CA ARG A 99 -0.40 3.43 -16.30
C ARG A 99 -1.06 4.69 -16.86
N LEU A 100 -2.40 4.68 -17.00
CA LEU A 100 -3.14 5.87 -17.42
C LEU A 100 -2.97 7.06 -16.45
N SER A 101 -2.96 6.79 -15.15
CA SER A 101 -2.72 7.83 -14.15
C SER A 101 -1.31 8.43 -14.30
N THR A 102 -0.31 7.61 -14.62
CA THR A 102 1.05 8.08 -14.90
C THR A 102 1.10 8.95 -16.14
N VAL A 103 0.48 8.52 -17.24
CA VAL A 103 0.40 9.30 -18.49
C VAL A 103 -0.36 10.61 -18.27
N SER A 104 -1.51 10.56 -17.60
CA SER A 104 -2.28 11.76 -17.25
C SER A 104 -1.49 12.74 -16.39
N GLY A 105 -0.69 12.23 -15.43
CA GLY A 105 0.19 13.06 -14.61
C GLY A 105 1.28 13.75 -15.42
N PHE A 106 1.87 13.08 -16.40
CA PHE A 106 2.82 13.65 -17.34
C PHE A 106 2.20 14.79 -18.14
N TYR A 107 1.06 14.57 -18.77
CA TYR A 107 0.40 15.62 -19.56
C TYR A 107 -0.13 16.77 -18.69
N ALA A 108 -0.59 16.50 -17.47
CA ALA A 108 -0.95 17.55 -16.53
C ALA A 108 0.26 18.43 -16.16
N TYR A 109 1.45 17.84 -16.07
CA TYR A 109 2.69 18.58 -15.87
C TYR A 109 3.04 19.46 -17.08
N LEU A 110 2.92 18.96 -18.32
CA LEU A 110 3.19 19.74 -19.53
C LEU A 110 2.23 20.92 -19.67
N VAL A 111 0.93 20.69 -19.44
CA VAL A 111 -0.08 21.77 -19.44
C VAL A 111 0.23 22.82 -18.38
N ALA A 112 0.61 22.40 -17.16
CA ALA A 112 0.96 23.33 -16.07
C ALA A 112 2.26 24.12 -16.36
N ARG A 113 3.18 23.56 -17.12
CA ARG A 113 4.40 24.24 -17.58
C ARG A 113 4.11 25.35 -18.58
N GLY A 114 3.19 25.11 -19.53
CA GLY A 114 2.73 26.06 -20.52
C GLY A 114 3.73 26.35 -21.68
N ASP A 115 4.93 25.74 -21.66
CA ASP A 115 5.98 25.96 -22.64
C ASP A 115 6.21 24.82 -23.64
N ALA A 116 5.42 23.73 -23.50
CA ALA A 116 5.55 22.54 -24.31
C ALA A 116 4.63 22.50 -25.55
N GLY A 117 3.78 23.52 -25.77
CA GLY A 117 2.78 23.51 -26.85
C GLY A 117 1.66 22.47 -26.65
N VAL A 118 1.42 22.07 -25.40
CA VAL A 118 0.34 21.15 -25.02
C VAL A 118 -0.70 21.91 -24.21
N ASP A 119 -1.83 22.24 -24.82
CA ASP A 119 -2.88 23.07 -24.20
C ASP A 119 -3.85 22.25 -23.33
N ALA A 120 -3.99 20.96 -23.60
CA ALA A 120 -4.91 20.09 -22.87
C ALA A 120 -4.34 18.69 -22.64
N ASN A 121 -4.74 18.07 -21.54
CA ASN A 121 -4.38 16.68 -21.23
C ASN A 121 -5.13 15.71 -22.16
N PRO A 122 -4.45 14.94 -23.02
CA PRO A 122 -5.10 14.00 -23.94
C PRO A 122 -5.77 12.81 -23.24
N VAL A 123 -5.46 12.55 -21.95
CA VAL A 123 -6.08 11.47 -21.18
C VAL A 123 -7.44 11.93 -20.63
N PRO A 124 -8.58 11.44 -21.16
CA PRO A 124 -9.88 11.83 -20.66
C PRO A 124 -10.08 11.41 -19.20
N ARG A 125 -10.66 12.28 -18.37
CA ARG A 125 -11.00 11.95 -16.97
C ARG A 125 -12.09 10.85 -16.87
N GLY A 126 -12.76 10.56 -17.97
CA GLY A 126 -13.82 9.58 -18.11
C GLY A 126 -14.77 9.97 -19.24
N LEU A 127 -15.72 9.09 -19.53
CA LEU A 127 -16.76 9.34 -20.52
C LEU A 127 -18.01 9.87 -19.82
N ALA A 128 -18.54 10.99 -20.29
CA ALA A 128 -19.80 11.52 -19.81
C ALA A 128 -20.96 10.64 -20.34
N THR A 129 -21.72 10.04 -19.45
CA THR A 129 -22.92 9.27 -19.80
C THR A 129 -24.16 9.97 -19.25
N ARG A 130 -25.23 10.12 -20.09
CA ARG A 130 -26.53 10.59 -19.61
C ARG A 130 -27.19 9.49 -18.78
N LYS A 131 -27.61 9.81 -17.56
CA LYS A 131 -28.53 8.97 -16.81
C LYS A 131 -29.93 9.21 -17.37
N GLY A 132 -30.66 8.16 -17.75
CA GLY A 132 -32.04 8.29 -18.25
C GLY A 132 -32.88 9.14 -17.29
N GLY A 133 -33.47 10.22 -17.83
CA GLY A 133 -34.44 11.07 -17.14
C GLY A 133 -33.92 12.23 -16.28
N GLY A 134 -32.64 12.54 -16.22
CA GLY A 134 -32.11 13.62 -15.36
C GLY A 134 -31.04 14.50 -15.97
N ARG A 135 -30.91 15.75 -15.45
CA ARG A 135 -29.88 16.74 -15.81
C ARG A 135 -28.45 16.40 -15.38
N GLN A 136 -28.22 15.29 -14.63
CA GLN A 136 -26.91 14.92 -14.11
C GLN A 136 -26.15 14.02 -15.08
N THR A 137 -25.04 14.51 -15.61
CA THR A 137 -24.01 13.71 -16.30
C THR A 137 -23.16 12.96 -15.30
N ARG A 138 -23.12 11.63 -15.42
CA ARG A 138 -22.20 10.79 -14.65
C ARG A 138 -20.94 10.54 -15.47
N THR A 139 -19.78 10.81 -14.90
CA THR A 139 -18.50 10.46 -15.52
C THR A 139 -18.16 8.99 -15.20
N VAL A 140 -18.04 8.17 -16.25
CA VAL A 140 -17.61 6.77 -16.12
C VAL A 140 -16.11 6.69 -16.37
N PRO A 141 -15.33 6.09 -15.46
CA PRO A 141 -13.88 5.97 -15.66
C PRO A 141 -13.56 5.10 -16.87
N LEU A 142 -12.48 5.41 -17.59
CA LEU A 142 -12.02 4.67 -18.77
C LEU A 142 -11.71 3.20 -18.46
N VAL A 143 -11.24 2.94 -17.24
CA VAL A 143 -10.97 1.59 -16.73
C VAL A 143 -11.69 1.38 -15.41
N ARG A 144 -12.62 0.43 -15.38
CA ARG A 144 -13.31 0.05 -14.16
C ARG A 144 -12.45 -0.93 -13.36
N VAL A 145 -11.92 -0.50 -12.23
CA VAL A 145 -11.21 -1.36 -11.29
C VAL A 145 -12.17 -1.85 -10.23
N ARG A 146 -12.36 -3.16 -10.12
CA ARG A 146 -13.15 -3.76 -9.03
C ARG A 146 -12.33 -3.64 -7.74
N LYS A 147 -12.88 -3.01 -6.72
CA LYS A 147 -12.32 -3.04 -5.37
C LYS A 147 -12.55 -4.45 -4.82
N ARG A 148 -11.49 -5.21 -4.62
CA ARG A 148 -11.56 -6.50 -3.89
C ARG A 148 -11.40 -6.24 -2.42
N LEU A 149 -12.13 -6.98 -1.59
CA LEU A 149 -11.87 -6.98 -0.15
C LEU A 149 -10.46 -7.51 0.12
N PRO A 150 -9.75 -6.97 1.11
CA PRO A 150 -8.46 -7.50 1.51
C PRO A 150 -8.59 -8.97 1.90
N GLN A 151 -7.66 -9.78 1.44
CA GLN A 151 -7.52 -11.13 1.94
C GLN A 151 -6.72 -11.07 3.24
N ILE A 152 -7.23 -11.70 4.27
CA ILE A 152 -6.63 -11.80 5.59
C ILE A 152 -6.33 -13.26 5.93
N LEU A 153 -5.35 -13.48 6.80
CA LEU A 153 -5.04 -14.79 7.32
C LEU A 153 -5.91 -15.10 8.54
N THR A 154 -6.39 -16.33 8.64
CA THR A 154 -7.03 -16.84 9.85
C THR A 154 -5.99 -17.01 10.98
N PRO A 155 -6.41 -17.14 12.27
CA PRO A 155 -5.49 -17.46 13.35
C PRO A 155 -4.61 -18.68 13.06
N ALA A 156 -5.22 -19.77 12.60
CA ALA A 156 -4.50 -21.00 12.27
C ALA A 156 -3.48 -20.84 11.13
N GLU A 157 -3.80 -20.03 10.09
CA GLU A 157 -2.86 -19.72 9.02
C GLU A 157 -1.68 -18.85 9.50
N VAL A 158 -1.92 -17.95 10.47
CA VAL A 158 -0.84 -17.17 11.09
C VAL A 158 0.08 -18.09 11.88
N ASP A 159 -0.46 -18.99 12.70
CA ASP A 159 0.31 -19.96 13.49
C ASP A 159 1.11 -20.89 12.58
N ALA A 160 0.50 -21.41 11.50
CA ALA A 160 1.17 -22.24 10.51
C ALA A 160 2.31 -21.50 9.82
N LEU A 161 2.12 -20.21 9.50
CA LEU A 161 3.18 -19.36 8.92
C LEU A 161 4.34 -19.18 9.90
N PHE A 162 4.06 -18.87 11.18
CA PHE A 162 5.10 -18.70 12.21
C PHE A 162 5.88 -20.01 12.44
N GLY A 163 5.22 -21.15 12.47
CA GLY A 163 5.86 -22.47 12.57
C GLY A 163 6.76 -22.81 11.37
N ALA A 164 6.46 -22.22 10.20
CA ALA A 164 7.25 -22.41 8.99
C ALA A 164 8.43 -21.44 8.85
N LEU A 165 8.56 -20.42 9.71
CA LEU A 165 9.69 -19.49 9.72
C LEU A 165 10.93 -20.16 10.39
N ARG A 166 12.09 -20.00 9.76
CA ARG A 166 13.29 -20.76 10.15
C ARG A 166 14.18 -20.05 11.17
N THR A 167 14.07 -18.71 11.24
CA THR A 167 14.97 -17.91 12.09
C THR A 167 14.19 -16.98 12.99
N ALA A 168 14.76 -16.57 14.12
CA ALA A 168 14.18 -15.56 15.00
C ALA A 168 14.05 -14.22 14.29
N ARG A 169 15.01 -13.87 13.42
CA ARG A 169 14.91 -12.71 12.53
C ARG A 169 13.63 -12.72 11.72
N ASP A 170 13.33 -13.83 11.05
CA ASP A 170 12.17 -13.95 10.17
C ASP A 170 10.87 -13.87 10.97
N ARG A 171 10.84 -14.48 12.16
CA ARG A 171 9.71 -14.36 13.11
C ARG A 171 9.51 -12.93 13.58
N ALA A 172 10.57 -12.20 13.94
CA ALA A 172 10.48 -10.80 14.35
C ALA A 172 9.96 -9.91 13.22
N MET A 173 10.42 -10.08 11.97
CA MET A 173 9.89 -9.33 10.83
C MET A 173 8.40 -9.59 10.57
N VAL A 174 7.99 -10.85 10.60
CA VAL A 174 6.56 -11.22 10.39
C VAL A 174 5.72 -10.71 11.56
N ALA A 175 6.21 -10.79 12.79
CA ALA A 175 5.56 -10.22 13.98
C ALA A 175 5.35 -8.71 13.85
N ALA A 176 6.33 -7.97 13.34
CA ALA A 176 6.20 -6.52 13.10
C ALA A 176 5.07 -6.21 12.10
N MET A 177 4.86 -7.06 11.08
CA MET A 177 3.80 -6.88 10.09
C MET A 177 2.42 -7.32 10.61
N VAL A 178 2.33 -8.49 11.29
CA VAL A 178 1.05 -9.10 11.65
C VAL A 178 0.52 -8.61 13.00
N PHE A 179 1.38 -8.09 13.89
CA PHE A 179 0.97 -7.56 15.20
C PHE A 179 1.11 -6.03 15.28
N GLY A 180 2.03 -5.41 14.53
CA GLY A 180 2.19 -3.96 14.48
C GLY A 180 1.56 -3.31 13.26
N GLY A 181 1.22 -4.10 12.23
CA GLY A 181 0.67 -3.58 10.99
C GLY A 181 1.68 -2.77 10.17
N LEU A 182 2.99 -3.00 10.35
CA LEU A 182 4.03 -2.28 9.64
C LEU A 182 4.07 -2.64 8.15
N ARG A 183 4.42 -1.66 7.32
CA ARG A 183 4.75 -1.90 5.90
C ARG A 183 6.13 -2.54 5.78
N ARG A 184 6.37 -3.32 4.72
CA ARG A 184 7.69 -3.91 4.45
C ARG A 184 8.82 -2.88 4.50
N CYS A 185 8.65 -1.71 3.89
CA CYS A 185 9.68 -0.66 3.93
C CYS A 185 9.89 -0.08 5.33
N GLU A 186 8.85 -0.02 6.16
CA GLU A 186 8.95 0.42 7.56
C GLU A 186 9.71 -0.61 8.39
N VAL A 187 9.42 -1.91 8.22
CA VAL A 187 10.17 -3.00 8.87
C VAL A 187 11.65 -2.96 8.48
N LEU A 188 11.94 -2.81 7.19
CA LEU A 188 13.33 -2.75 6.71
C LEU A 188 14.07 -1.47 7.11
N GLY A 189 13.33 -0.40 7.38
CA GLY A 189 13.89 0.88 7.85
C GLY A 189 14.10 0.97 9.34
N LEU A 190 13.66 -0.02 10.15
CA LEU A 190 13.81 0.02 11.60
C LEU A 190 15.29 0.01 12.02
N ARG A 191 15.61 0.89 12.96
CA ARG A 191 16.91 0.98 13.63
C ARG A 191 16.80 0.45 15.06
N LEU A 192 17.93 0.09 15.66
CA LEU A 192 17.95 -0.44 17.03
C LEU A 192 17.34 0.55 18.04
N GLY A 193 17.59 1.85 17.85
CA GLY A 193 17.02 2.91 18.70
C GLY A 193 15.52 3.14 18.54
N ASP A 194 14.90 2.58 17.49
CA ASP A 194 13.46 2.71 17.23
C ASP A 194 12.61 1.73 18.04
N ILE A 195 13.26 0.77 18.72
CA ILE A 195 12.59 -0.27 19.51
C ILE A 195 12.49 0.18 20.96
N TRP A 196 11.33 0.65 21.38
CA TRP A 196 11.07 1.13 22.73
C TRP A 196 10.43 0.03 23.56
N VAL A 197 11.29 -0.79 24.19
CA VAL A 197 10.85 -2.00 24.93
C VAL A 197 9.98 -1.63 26.12
N GLY A 198 10.34 -0.58 26.88
CA GLY A 198 9.57 -0.13 28.05
C GLY A 198 8.15 0.30 27.71
N ASP A 199 7.96 0.98 26.58
CA ASP A 199 6.68 1.50 26.11
C ASP A 199 5.93 0.49 25.21
N ARG A 200 6.49 -0.67 24.95
CA ARG A 200 5.99 -1.67 24.00
C ARG A 200 5.60 -1.04 22.67
N SER A 201 6.47 -0.22 22.11
CA SER A 201 6.21 0.52 20.90
C SER A 201 7.42 0.59 19.96
N LEU A 202 7.14 0.92 18.70
CA LEU A 202 8.13 1.15 17.67
C LEU A 202 8.00 2.57 17.14
N PHE A 203 9.14 3.26 17.02
CA PHE A 203 9.19 4.53 16.33
C PHE A 203 9.37 4.30 14.83
N ILE A 204 8.53 4.87 14.01
CA ILE A 204 8.60 4.78 12.55
C ILE A 204 9.02 6.14 12.01
N GLU A 205 10.29 6.27 11.67
CA GLU A 205 10.88 7.51 11.16
C GLU A 205 10.36 7.88 9.77
N GLU A 206 10.33 6.89 8.85
CA GLU A 206 9.89 7.11 7.46
C GLU A 206 8.62 6.35 7.11
N GLY A 207 7.46 6.84 7.54
CA GLY A 207 6.17 6.38 7.03
C GLY A 207 5.98 6.72 5.53
N LYS A 208 4.96 6.14 4.88
CA LYS A 208 4.57 6.53 3.51
C LYS A 208 4.20 8.02 3.48
N GLY A 209 5.04 8.86 2.85
CA GLY A 209 4.87 10.31 2.78
C GLY A 209 5.68 11.09 3.82
N GLY A 210 6.66 10.48 4.50
CA GLY A 210 7.59 11.17 5.41
C GLY A 210 7.01 11.48 6.79
N HIS A 211 5.91 10.84 7.21
CA HIS A 211 5.33 11.07 8.53
C HIS A 211 5.88 10.09 9.55
N GLN A 212 6.41 10.65 10.62
CA GLN A 212 6.82 9.92 11.81
C GLN A 212 5.58 9.50 12.62
N ARG A 213 5.65 8.34 13.25
CA ARG A 213 4.65 7.88 14.21
C ARG A 213 5.20 6.84 15.17
N VAL A 214 4.59 6.76 16.34
CA VAL A 214 4.80 5.67 17.30
C VAL A 214 3.73 4.61 17.09
N VAL A 215 4.13 3.35 17.03
CA VAL A 215 3.27 2.19 16.78
C VAL A 215 3.32 1.26 17.98
N PRO A 216 2.25 1.18 18.81
CA PRO A 216 2.13 0.14 19.80
C PRO A 216 2.16 -1.25 19.17
N ILE A 217 2.82 -2.21 19.81
CA ILE A 217 2.96 -3.56 19.27
C ILE A 217 2.93 -4.63 20.38
N SER A 218 2.47 -5.82 20.03
CA SER A 218 2.39 -6.98 20.93
C SER A 218 3.76 -7.36 21.51
N HIS A 219 3.77 -7.87 22.75
CA HIS A 219 4.94 -8.42 23.40
C HIS A 219 5.61 -9.54 22.61
N GLN A 220 4.86 -10.27 21.78
CA GLN A 220 5.40 -11.35 20.93
C GLN A 220 6.47 -10.86 19.94
N PHE A 221 6.35 -9.60 19.49
CA PHE A 221 7.41 -8.99 18.69
C PHE A 221 8.70 -8.83 19.50
N PHE A 222 8.58 -8.34 20.74
CA PHE A 222 9.78 -8.10 21.59
C PHE A 222 10.49 -9.39 21.97
N THR A 223 9.75 -10.48 22.20
CA THR A 223 10.33 -11.80 22.39
C THR A 223 11.11 -12.23 21.15
N ALA A 224 10.47 -12.21 19.99
CA ALA A 224 11.09 -12.65 18.74
C ALA A 224 12.31 -11.77 18.34
N VAL A 225 12.23 -10.46 18.54
CA VAL A 225 13.34 -9.56 18.22
C VAL A 225 14.48 -9.70 19.26
N GLY A 226 14.17 -9.98 20.52
CA GLY A 226 15.14 -10.27 21.56
C GLY A 226 15.98 -11.51 21.22
N ASP A 227 15.33 -12.63 20.92
CA ASP A 227 15.99 -13.86 20.46
C ASP A 227 16.87 -13.61 19.23
N TYR A 228 16.34 -12.84 18.25
CA TYR A 228 17.10 -12.50 17.07
C TYR A 228 18.36 -11.67 17.37
N LEU A 229 18.22 -10.62 18.17
CA LEU A 229 19.33 -9.71 18.49
C LEU A 229 20.41 -10.40 19.33
N HIS A 230 19.99 -11.30 20.22
CA HIS A 230 20.90 -12.03 21.11
C HIS A 230 21.62 -13.16 20.37
N ASP A 231 20.89 -14.02 19.64
CA ASP A 231 21.43 -15.29 19.17
C ASP A 231 21.81 -15.31 17.68
N GLU A 232 21.16 -14.51 16.84
CA GLU A 232 21.30 -14.64 15.38
C GLU A 232 21.93 -13.44 14.70
N ARG A 233 21.72 -12.20 15.24
CA ARG A 233 22.18 -11.00 14.54
C ARG A 233 23.69 -10.90 14.55
N PRO A 234 24.38 -10.90 13.37
CA PRO A 234 25.80 -10.71 13.33
C PRO A 234 26.18 -9.31 13.81
N ARG A 235 27.39 -9.15 14.33
CA ARG A 235 27.95 -7.83 14.63
C ARG A 235 28.07 -7.03 13.34
N CYS A 236 27.57 -5.79 13.36
CA CYS A 236 27.55 -4.86 12.25
C CYS A 236 27.96 -3.47 12.73
N ASP A 237 28.50 -2.67 11.82
CA ASP A 237 28.91 -1.27 12.02
C ASP A 237 27.77 -0.26 11.81
N HIS A 238 26.55 -0.75 11.67
CA HIS A 238 25.32 0.06 11.48
C HIS A 238 24.18 -0.43 12.39
N ASP A 239 23.20 0.44 12.59
CA ASP A 239 22.09 0.28 13.53
C ASP A 239 20.82 -0.36 12.94
N SER A 240 20.82 -0.73 11.64
CA SER A 240 19.66 -1.42 11.05
C SER A 240 19.31 -2.68 11.81
N VAL A 241 18.04 -2.85 12.18
CA VAL A 241 17.60 -4.03 12.95
C VAL A 241 17.78 -5.29 12.12
N PHE A 242 17.19 -5.35 10.93
CA PHE A 242 17.13 -6.56 10.13
C PHE A 242 18.23 -6.63 9.08
N VAL A 243 19.08 -7.64 9.21
CA VAL A 243 20.25 -7.85 8.34
C VAL A 243 20.26 -9.26 7.73
N ALA A 244 21.03 -9.43 6.66
CA ALA A 244 21.26 -10.73 6.06
C ALA A 244 22.10 -11.61 7.00
N LEU A 245 21.64 -12.86 7.24
CA LEU A 245 22.33 -13.80 8.16
C LEU A 245 23.38 -14.65 7.48
N LYS A 246 23.32 -14.81 6.17
CA LYS A 246 24.17 -15.74 5.41
C LYS A 246 24.63 -15.12 4.08
N GLY A 247 25.61 -15.77 3.47
CA GLY A 247 26.11 -15.42 2.14
C GLY A 247 27.00 -14.17 2.11
N PRO A 248 27.32 -13.68 0.90
CA PRO A 248 28.24 -12.53 0.72
C PRO A 248 27.71 -11.22 1.29
N ARG A 249 26.40 -11.15 1.58
CA ARG A 249 25.73 -9.96 2.15
C ARG A 249 25.52 -10.08 3.67
N ARG A 250 26.09 -11.09 4.34
CA ARG A 250 25.94 -11.28 5.78
C ARG A 250 26.29 -9.99 6.53
N GLY A 251 25.41 -9.58 7.43
CA GLY A 251 25.55 -8.34 8.22
C GLY A 251 25.13 -7.06 7.50
N ARG A 252 24.84 -7.08 6.18
CA ARG A 252 24.29 -5.91 5.49
C ARG A 252 22.77 -5.82 5.65
N PRO A 253 22.18 -4.61 5.59
CA PRO A 253 20.73 -4.45 5.66
C PRO A 253 20.00 -5.39 4.70
N LEU A 254 18.91 -5.99 5.17
CA LEU A 254 18.11 -6.91 4.37
C LEU A 254 17.38 -6.17 3.26
N SER A 255 17.34 -6.76 2.06
CA SER A 255 16.63 -6.19 0.91
C SER A 255 15.15 -6.54 0.91
N ALA A 256 14.36 -5.76 0.15
CA ALA A 256 12.95 -6.03 -0.06
C ALA A 256 12.71 -7.41 -0.72
N ASP A 257 13.55 -7.76 -1.71
CA ASP A 257 13.48 -9.08 -2.38
C ASP A 257 13.79 -10.22 -1.41
N GLY A 258 14.75 -10.00 -0.47
CA GLY A 258 15.06 -10.99 0.57
C GLY A 258 13.88 -11.26 1.50
N VAL A 259 13.08 -10.25 1.85
CA VAL A 259 11.83 -10.45 2.64
C VAL A 259 10.81 -11.24 1.82
N ASP A 260 10.65 -10.91 0.53
CA ASP A 260 9.69 -11.62 -0.34
C ASP A 260 10.09 -13.09 -0.55
N GLU A 261 11.39 -13.39 -0.67
CA GLU A 261 11.91 -14.76 -0.74
C GLU A 261 11.63 -15.55 0.56
N ILE A 262 11.89 -14.93 1.72
CA ILE A 262 11.62 -15.53 3.04
C ILE A 262 10.15 -15.89 3.17
N LEU A 263 9.23 -14.94 2.90
CA LEU A 263 7.80 -15.17 2.97
C LEU A 263 7.32 -16.21 1.95
N THR A 264 7.82 -16.17 0.72
CA THR A 264 7.49 -17.17 -0.30
C THR A 264 7.92 -18.57 0.14
N GLY A 265 9.11 -18.70 0.70
CA GLY A 265 9.60 -19.96 1.24
C GLY A 265 8.79 -20.45 2.45
N ALA A 266 8.41 -19.55 3.36
CA ALA A 266 7.59 -19.88 4.52
C ALA A 266 6.17 -20.32 4.12
N ARG A 267 5.50 -19.58 3.24
CA ARG A 267 4.18 -19.93 2.71
C ARG A 267 4.16 -21.32 2.07
N ARG A 268 5.14 -21.60 1.20
CA ARG A 268 5.26 -22.91 0.57
C ARG A 268 5.41 -24.05 1.59
N ARG A 269 6.18 -23.86 2.67
CA ARG A 269 6.34 -24.85 3.73
C ARG A 269 5.09 -25.03 4.57
N ALA A 270 4.33 -23.93 4.78
CA ALA A 270 3.07 -23.94 5.52
C ALA A 270 1.86 -24.37 4.67
N GLY A 271 2.03 -24.62 3.36
CA GLY A 271 0.91 -24.93 2.46
C GLY A 271 -0.06 -23.77 2.24
N LEU A 272 0.42 -22.51 2.33
CA LEU A 272 -0.41 -21.31 2.25
C LEU A 272 -0.26 -20.61 0.88
N ASP A 273 -1.39 -20.26 0.27
CA ASP A 273 -1.42 -19.44 -0.94
C ASP A 273 -1.29 -17.94 -0.64
N ARG A 274 -1.55 -17.53 0.60
CA ARG A 274 -1.51 -16.14 1.08
C ARG A 274 -0.49 -15.97 2.22
N GLY A 275 -0.22 -14.71 2.62
CA GLY A 275 0.80 -14.35 3.61
C GLY A 275 1.91 -13.48 3.01
N THR A 276 1.59 -12.63 2.05
CA THR A 276 2.47 -11.55 1.57
C THR A 276 2.59 -10.46 2.63
N CYS A 277 3.63 -9.62 2.56
CA CYS A 277 3.79 -8.48 3.48
C CYS A 277 2.52 -7.62 3.59
N HIS A 278 1.81 -7.45 2.49
CA HIS A 278 0.60 -6.63 2.46
C HIS A 278 -0.59 -7.32 3.13
N GLU A 279 -0.75 -8.61 2.91
CA GLU A 279 -1.80 -9.43 3.55
C GLU A 279 -1.57 -9.58 5.05
N LEU A 280 -0.32 -9.72 5.53
CA LEU A 280 0.02 -9.73 6.95
C LEU A 280 -0.39 -8.42 7.63
N ARG A 281 -0.07 -7.28 7.01
CA ARG A 281 -0.51 -5.98 7.51
C ARG A 281 -2.03 -5.83 7.48
N HIS A 282 -2.71 -6.27 6.41
CA HIS A 282 -4.17 -6.27 6.36
C HIS A 282 -4.78 -7.13 7.47
N THR A 283 -4.21 -8.29 7.72
CA THR A 283 -4.61 -9.18 8.82
C THR A 283 -4.54 -8.45 10.17
N CYS A 284 -3.44 -7.75 10.45
CA CYS A 284 -3.30 -6.94 11.66
C CYS A 284 -4.43 -5.92 11.80
N LEU A 285 -4.58 -5.04 10.80
CA LEU A 285 -5.50 -3.91 10.87
C LEU A 285 -6.96 -4.36 10.91
N THR A 286 -7.29 -5.44 10.21
CA THR A 286 -8.63 -6.06 10.27
C THR A 286 -8.91 -6.59 11.65
N ARG A 287 -8.01 -7.40 12.22
CA ARG A 287 -8.19 -7.99 13.56
C ARG A 287 -8.27 -6.95 14.66
N LEU A 288 -7.47 -5.88 14.58
CA LEU A 288 -7.60 -4.76 15.52
C LEU A 288 -8.98 -4.12 15.44
N ARG A 289 -9.53 -3.98 14.22
CA ARG A 289 -10.87 -3.45 14.03
C ARG A 289 -11.97 -4.40 14.53
N GLU A 290 -11.86 -5.69 14.25
CA GLU A 290 -12.76 -6.74 14.73
C GLU A 290 -12.74 -6.84 16.26
N ALA A 291 -11.58 -6.60 16.88
CA ALA A 291 -11.43 -6.53 18.34
C ALA A 291 -11.96 -5.22 18.97
N GLY A 292 -12.63 -4.35 18.19
CA GLY A 292 -13.27 -3.13 18.68
C GLY A 292 -12.40 -1.87 18.66
N MET A 293 -11.18 -1.90 18.09
CA MET A 293 -10.37 -0.69 17.99
C MET A 293 -11.05 0.35 17.09
N ALA A 294 -11.15 1.61 17.58
CA ALA A 294 -11.76 2.70 16.82
C ALA A 294 -11.10 2.89 15.45
N LEU A 295 -11.89 3.27 14.43
CA LEU A 295 -11.39 3.39 13.05
C LEU A 295 -10.25 4.42 12.93
N GLU A 296 -10.34 5.51 13.67
CA GLU A 296 -9.32 6.56 13.76
C GLU A 296 -8.01 6.03 14.37
N ALA A 297 -8.12 5.18 15.38
CA ALA A 297 -6.96 4.52 15.99
C ALA A 297 -6.34 3.51 15.03
N VAL A 298 -7.13 2.73 14.28
CA VAL A 298 -6.64 1.85 13.20
C VAL A 298 -5.98 2.68 12.09
N GLN A 299 -6.52 3.85 11.76
CA GLN A 299 -5.92 4.78 10.81
C GLN A 299 -4.54 5.27 11.28
N ALA A 300 -4.46 5.69 12.54
CA ALA A 300 -3.20 6.14 13.16
C ALA A 300 -2.16 5.00 13.19
N GLN A 301 -2.55 3.81 13.65
CA GLN A 301 -1.73 2.60 13.64
C GLN A 301 -1.18 2.30 12.24
N ALA A 302 -2.06 2.36 11.24
CA ALA A 302 -1.70 2.12 9.86
C ALA A 302 -0.84 3.25 9.24
N GLY A 303 -0.88 4.46 9.78
CA GLY A 303 -0.30 5.64 9.15
C GLY A 303 -0.93 5.90 7.76
N HIS A 304 -2.27 5.89 7.70
CA HIS A 304 -3.03 6.24 6.51
C HIS A 304 -3.33 7.75 6.52
N ARG A 305 -2.95 8.47 5.47
CA ARG A 305 -3.25 9.90 5.29
C ARG A 305 -4.74 10.18 5.10
N SER A 306 -5.48 9.22 4.55
CA SER A 306 -6.90 9.34 4.25
C SER A 306 -7.67 8.22 4.92
N ILE A 307 -8.81 8.57 5.54
CA ILE A 307 -9.76 7.63 6.12
C ILE A 307 -10.31 6.65 5.06
N GLU A 308 -10.36 7.06 3.79
CA GLU A 308 -10.75 6.18 2.68
C GLU A 308 -9.90 4.91 2.59
N SER A 309 -8.60 5.00 2.90
CA SER A 309 -7.70 3.85 2.94
C SER A 309 -8.01 2.90 4.10
N THR A 310 -8.68 3.40 5.14
CA THR A 310 -9.06 2.63 6.34
C THR A 310 -10.49 2.12 6.24
N ARG A 311 -11.34 2.78 5.47
CA ARG A 311 -12.75 2.37 5.24
C ARG A 311 -12.90 0.97 4.65
N VAL A 312 -11.88 0.44 4.00
CA VAL A 312 -11.88 -0.95 3.51
C VAL A 312 -12.09 -1.96 4.64
N TYR A 313 -11.71 -1.60 5.87
CA TYR A 313 -11.90 -2.43 7.06
C TYR A 313 -13.30 -2.31 7.70
N LEU A 314 -14.15 -1.42 7.22
CA LEU A 314 -15.55 -1.31 7.67
C LEU A 314 -16.47 -2.38 7.04
N HIS A 315 -16.04 -3.02 5.95
CA HIS A 315 -16.88 -3.93 5.18
C HIS A 315 -16.62 -5.41 5.47
N LEU A 316 -15.77 -5.72 6.45
CA LEU A 316 -15.23 -7.05 6.60
C LEU A 316 -16.10 -8.03 7.38
N THR A 317 -17.03 -7.55 8.23
CA THR A 317 -18.01 -8.44 8.88
C THR A 317 -19.34 -7.74 9.14
N ASN A 318 -20.45 -8.35 8.72
CA ASN A 318 -21.81 -7.97 9.16
C ASN A 318 -21.96 -8.17 10.69
N ASP A 319 -21.24 -9.13 11.26
CA ASP A 319 -21.29 -9.46 12.67
C ASP A 319 -20.79 -8.30 13.54
N TRP A 320 -19.72 -7.62 13.13
CA TRP A 320 -19.24 -6.43 13.83
C TRP A 320 -20.30 -5.30 13.90
N LEU A 321 -21.02 -5.06 12.80
CA LEU A 321 -22.07 -4.02 12.80
C LEU A 321 -23.22 -4.40 13.76
N ALA A 322 -23.57 -5.67 13.80
CA ALA A 322 -24.59 -6.18 14.73
C ALA A 322 -24.12 -6.01 16.18
N ASP A 323 -22.89 -6.38 16.50
CA ASP A 323 -22.31 -6.25 17.84
C ASP A 323 -22.19 -4.80 18.30
N GLU A 324 -21.79 -3.88 17.41
CA GLU A 324 -21.74 -2.44 17.70
C GLU A 324 -23.15 -1.87 17.95
N TYR A 325 -24.11 -2.28 17.12
CA TYR A 325 -25.51 -1.86 17.30
C TYR A 325 -26.07 -2.35 18.64
N LEU A 326 -25.85 -3.63 18.97
CA LEU A 326 -26.32 -4.21 20.24
C LEU A 326 -25.67 -3.53 21.45
N ARG A 327 -24.38 -3.23 21.40
CA ARG A 327 -23.69 -2.47 22.46
C ARG A 327 -24.24 -1.06 22.61
N ALA A 328 -24.43 -0.35 21.51
CA ALA A 328 -24.97 1.00 21.53
C ALA A 328 -26.42 1.02 22.00
N SER A 329 -27.24 0.08 21.55
CA SER A 329 -28.63 -0.08 21.97
C SER A 329 -28.72 -0.37 23.47
N ALA A 330 -27.92 -1.30 24.00
CA ALA A 330 -27.88 -1.62 25.40
C ALA A 330 -27.47 -0.41 26.30
N ALA A 331 -26.52 0.42 25.79
CA ALA A 331 -26.15 1.64 26.50
C ALA A 331 -27.30 2.68 26.53
N ILE A 332 -28.03 2.85 25.44
CA ILE A 332 -29.19 3.72 25.34
C ILE A 332 -30.29 3.24 26.27
N ASP A 333 -30.57 1.93 26.28
CA ASP A 333 -31.60 1.32 27.14
C ASP A 333 -31.25 1.52 28.63
N ALA A 334 -29.96 1.36 28.98
CA ALA A 334 -29.50 1.60 30.36
C ALA A 334 -29.68 3.08 30.81
N ASP A 335 -29.34 4.04 29.94
CA ASP A 335 -29.53 5.45 30.18
C ASP A 335 -31.04 5.80 30.38
N GLN A 336 -31.91 5.22 29.54
CA GLN A 336 -33.36 5.41 29.66
C GLN A 336 -33.92 4.83 30.98
N ALA A 337 -33.44 3.65 31.37
CA ALA A 337 -33.84 3.03 32.65
C ALA A 337 -33.39 3.88 33.83
N ALA A 338 -32.16 4.41 33.81
CA ALA A 338 -31.65 5.30 34.86
C ALA A 338 -32.47 6.59 35.00
N VAL A 339 -32.86 7.21 33.88
CA VAL A 339 -33.71 8.38 33.84
C VAL A 339 -35.12 8.10 34.41
N ALA A 340 -35.72 6.95 34.05
CA ALA A 340 -37.03 6.53 34.53
C ALA A 340 -37.00 6.30 36.06
N GLU A 341 -35.94 5.70 36.57
CA GLU A 341 -35.75 5.46 38.01
C GLU A 341 -35.57 6.78 38.77
N MET A 342 -34.81 7.72 38.25
CA MET A 342 -34.67 9.06 38.83
C MET A 342 -36.01 9.81 38.91
N LEU A 343 -36.84 9.77 37.87
CA LEU A 343 -38.16 10.39 37.85
C LEU A 343 -39.11 9.73 38.83
N ALA A 344 -39.10 8.40 38.97
CA ALA A 344 -39.91 7.68 39.95
C ALA A 344 -39.54 8.02 41.40
N ILE A 345 -38.26 8.24 41.70
CA ILE A 345 -37.79 8.69 43.01
C ILE A 345 -38.26 10.13 43.29
N GLN A 346 -38.20 11.03 42.31
CA GLN A 346 -38.68 12.42 42.47
C GLN A 346 -40.19 12.49 42.78
N ASP A 347 -41.01 11.67 42.09
CA ASP A 347 -42.45 11.61 42.31
C ASP A 347 -42.80 11.04 43.69
N THR A 348 -41.92 10.18 44.24
CA THR A 348 -42.12 9.59 45.59
C THR A 348 -41.73 10.57 46.71
N VAL A 349 -40.81 11.50 46.48
CA VAL A 349 -40.36 12.51 47.46
C VAL A 349 -41.28 13.71 47.47
N THR A 350 -42.11 13.93 46.45
CA THR A 350 -42.99 15.09 46.30
C THR A 350 -44.43 14.79 46.77
N ARG A 351 -44.71 13.55 47.19
CA ARG A 351 -45.97 13.16 47.88
C ARG A 351 -45.76 13.06 49.41
#